data_1f074f7174dfce6b239796508b3dde29
#
_entry.id   1f074f7174dfce6b239796508b3dde29
#
_cell.length_a   1.000
_cell.length_b   1.000
_cell.length_c   1.000
_cell.angle_alpha   90.00
_cell.angle_beta   90.00
_cell.angle_gamma   90.00
#
_symmetry.space_group_name_H-M   'P 1'
#
loop_
_entity.id
_entity.type
_entity.pdbx_description
1 polymer ?
#
loop_
_entity_poly.entity_id
_entity_poly.type
_entity_poly.pdbx_seq_one_letter_code
_entity_poly.pdbx_strand_id
1 'polypeptide(L)'
;MNILITGASSRLAQAIAAELNADHELRLMDSVPVDVGGKSKFIQGSLLDTADLQRAVQGMDALIHTGEPPTNLPTDGLEREQMLLDLATRGTHNLFSAGVAAGIKKFIYAGTLEVFRAYPDDVYISELWKPLPSPDITQMTQYLGELTCREFARDYMVTVTCLRLGKLVLEEDVKGQAPDLMWLDRRDAAGAFRCALRLDNSAQVWWARRWAIYHVCADIPNPKFLIDNATRMGYKPAHNFQVQ
;
A
#
# COMPACT_ATOMS: atom_id res chain seq x y z
N MET A 1 -17.43 4.50 6.61
CA MET A 1 -16.67 3.35 7.13
C MET A 1 -15.64 3.85 8.11
N ASN A 2 -15.31 3.04 9.12
CA ASN A 2 -14.18 3.28 10.00
C ASN A 2 -12.95 2.58 9.40
N ILE A 3 -11.91 3.30 9.08
CA ILE A 3 -10.74 2.79 8.36
C ILE A 3 -9.49 3.00 9.19
N LEU A 4 -8.73 1.91 9.43
CA LEU A 4 -7.38 2.00 9.98
C LEU A 4 -6.38 2.18 8.84
N ILE A 5 -5.50 3.18 8.96
CA ILE A 5 -4.37 3.42 8.05
C ILE A 5 -3.09 3.33 8.89
N THR A 6 -2.16 2.43 8.55
CA THR A 6 -0.86 2.32 9.21
C THR A 6 0.24 2.99 8.42
N GLY A 7 1.34 3.37 9.07
CA GLY A 7 2.42 4.14 8.48
C GLY A 7 2.07 5.63 8.36
N ALA A 8 1.40 6.18 9.38
CA ALA A 8 0.84 7.54 9.37
C ALA A 8 1.86 8.65 9.12
N SER A 9 3.14 8.42 9.45
CA SER A 9 4.23 9.37 9.18
C SER A 9 4.62 9.44 7.70
N SER A 10 4.21 8.47 6.88
CA SER A 10 4.55 8.43 5.47
C SER A 10 3.72 9.44 4.65
N ARG A 11 4.35 9.93 3.59
CA ARG A 11 3.67 10.83 2.64
C ARG A 11 2.50 10.15 1.93
N LEU A 12 2.57 8.83 1.75
CA LEU A 12 1.48 8.04 1.17
C LEU A 12 0.28 8.01 2.10
N ALA A 13 0.48 7.65 3.37
CA ALA A 13 -0.62 7.58 4.34
C ALA A 13 -1.32 8.95 4.52
N GLN A 14 -0.54 10.03 4.52
CA GLN A 14 -1.08 11.39 4.60
C GLN A 14 -1.92 11.75 3.36
N ALA A 15 -1.47 11.38 2.16
CA ALA A 15 -2.24 11.59 0.93
C ALA A 15 -3.55 10.76 0.94
N ILE A 16 -3.48 9.49 1.36
CA ILE A 16 -4.66 8.62 1.51
C ILE A 16 -5.63 9.21 2.53
N ALA A 17 -5.13 9.69 3.67
CA ALA A 17 -5.97 10.30 4.69
C ALA A 17 -6.67 11.57 4.18
N ALA A 18 -5.96 12.45 3.48
CA ALA A 18 -6.54 13.64 2.86
C ALA A 18 -7.64 13.29 1.85
N GLU A 19 -7.41 12.26 1.03
CA GLU A 19 -8.36 11.78 0.02
C GLU A 19 -9.64 11.18 0.63
N LEU A 20 -9.53 10.48 1.76
CA LEU A 20 -10.63 9.71 2.35
C LEU A 20 -11.37 10.42 3.48
N ASN A 21 -10.81 11.49 4.08
CA ASN A 21 -11.30 12.12 5.29
C ASN A 21 -12.68 12.78 5.15
N ALA A 22 -13.10 13.11 3.93
CA ALA A 22 -14.44 13.67 3.68
C ALA A 22 -15.56 12.65 3.87
N ASP A 23 -15.31 11.39 3.52
CA ASP A 23 -16.33 10.33 3.38
C ASP A 23 -16.23 9.24 4.46
N HIS A 24 -15.13 9.20 5.22
CA HIS A 24 -14.82 8.11 6.14
C HIS A 24 -14.30 8.62 7.49
N GLU A 25 -14.50 7.83 8.54
CA GLU A 25 -13.85 8.02 9.82
C GLU A 25 -12.50 7.31 9.81
N LEU A 26 -11.43 8.07 9.99
CA LEU A 26 -10.07 7.56 9.87
C LEU A 26 -9.39 7.42 11.23
N ARG A 27 -8.71 6.31 11.39
CA ARG A 27 -7.75 6.07 12.46
C ARG A 27 -6.38 5.84 11.84
N LEU A 28 -5.41 6.68 12.17
CA LEU A 28 -4.05 6.58 11.70
C LEU A 28 -3.16 6.01 12.81
N MET A 29 -2.25 5.13 12.45
CA MET A 29 -1.33 4.49 13.40
C MET A 29 0.11 4.59 12.91
N ASP A 30 1.01 4.94 13.83
CA ASP A 30 2.46 4.92 13.62
C ASP A 30 3.19 4.79 14.96
N SER A 31 4.46 4.36 14.93
CA SER A 31 5.33 4.33 16.11
C SER A 31 5.83 5.73 16.50
N VAL A 32 5.90 6.65 15.54
CA VAL A 32 6.23 8.06 15.78
C VAL A 32 4.96 8.91 15.85
N PRO A 33 4.91 9.92 16.75
CA PRO A 33 3.76 10.81 16.82
C PRO A 33 3.63 11.62 15.53
N VAL A 34 2.41 11.74 15.03
CA VAL A 34 2.06 12.49 13.83
C VAL A 34 0.86 13.37 14.15
N ASP A 35 0.91 14.63 13.72
CA ASP A 35 -0.26 15.48 13.73
C ASP A 35 -1.15 15.09 12.53
N VAL A 36 -2.34 14.58 12.84
CA VAL A 36 -3.32 14.16 11.83
C VAL A 36 -4.43 15.21 11.79
N GLY A 37 -4.48 15.94 10.70
CA GLY A 37 -5.48 16.98 10.52
C GLY A 37 -6.92 16.46 10.44
N GLY A 38 -7.89 17.36 10.57
CA GLY A 38 -9.31 17.08 10.36
C GLY A 38 -9.97 16.26 11.47
N LYS A 39 -10.82 15.29 11.08
CA LYS A 39 -11.55 14.40 12.00
C LYS A 39 -10.81 13.10 12.31
N SER A 40 -9.64 12.91 11.73
CA SER A 40 -8.86 11.69 11.89
C SER A 40 -8.37 11.55 13.33
N LYS A 41 -8.35 10.31 13.84
CA LYS A 41 -7.79 9.96 15.15
C LYS A 41 -6.42 9.34 14.98
N PHE A 42 -5.46 9.73 15.81
CA PHE A 42 -4.14 9.11 15.84
C PHE A 42 -4.00 8.16 17.03
N ILE A 43 -3.37 7.02 16.78
CA ILE A 43 -2.92 6.07 17.80
C ILE A 43 -1.42 5.86 17.60
N GLN A 44 -0.63 6.20 18.61
CA GLN A 44 0.76 5.80 18.65
C GLN A 44 0.87 4.33 19.02
N GLY A 45 1.63 3.56 18.22
CA GLY A 45 1.82 2.14 18.45
C GLY A 45 2.72 1.49 17.40
N SER A 46 3.23 0.31 17.74
CA SER A 46 4.13 -0.47 16.90
C SER A 46 3.41 -1.65 16.25
N LEU A 47 3.75 -1.96 14.99
CA LEU A 47 3.31 -3.20 14.33
C LEU A 47 3.86 -4.47 15.01
N LEU A 48 4.91 -4.32 15.82
CA LEU A 48 5.53 -5.42 16.55
C LEU A 48 4.92 -5.63 17.95
N ASP A 49 4.05 -4.71 18.41
CA ASP A 49 3.34 -4.82 19.68
C ASP A 49 1.88 -5.22 19.46
N THR A 50 1.52 -6.40 19.98
CA THR A 50 0.18 -6.96 19.80
C THR A 50 -0.90 -6.19 20.55
N ALA A 51 -0.59 -5.57 21.69
CA ALA A 51 -1.55 -4.79 22.46
C ALA A 51 -1.88 -3.47 21.72
N ASP A 52 -0.88 -2.85 21.10
CA ASP A 52 -1.08 -1.67 20.24
C ASP A 52 -2.00 -2.01 19.07
N LEU A 53 -1.74 -3.13 18.40
CA LEU A 53 -2.55 -3.56 17.27
C LEU A 53 -3.99 -3.89 17.68
N GLN A 54 -4.19 -4.58 18.81
CA GLN A 54 -5.54 -4.86 19.31
C GLN A 54 -6.34 -3.59 19.56
N ARG A 55 -5.71 -2.53 20.11
CA ARG A 55 -6.36 -1.22 20.28
C ARG A 55 -6.65 -0.54 18.95
N ALA A 56 -5.70 -0.64 18.00
CA ALA A 56 -5.81 0.02 16.72
C ALA A 56 -6.94 -0.53 15.83
N VAL A 57 -7.16 -1.85 15.82
CA VAL A 57 -8.15 -2.50 14.93
C VAL A 57 -9.57 -2.49 15.46
N GLN A 58 -9.80 -2.15 16.73
CA GLN A 58 -11.14 -2.21 17.32
C GLN A 58 -12.13 -1.26 16.64
N GLY A 59 -13.26 -1.82 16.18
CA GLY A 59 -14.33 -1.04 15.54
C GLY A 59 -14.01 -0.56 14.14
N MET A 60 -12.98 -1.12 13.49
CA MET A 60 -12.64 -0.80 12.10
C MET A 60 -13.34 -1.72 11.12
N ASP A 61 -13.82 -1.15 10.02
CA ASP A 61 -14.47 -1.87 8.92
C ASP A 61 -13.46 -2.32 7.84
N ALA A 62 -12.39 -1.54 7.66
CA ALA A 62 -11.34 -1.80 6.69
C ALA A 62 -9.96 -1.40 7.24
N LEU A 63 -8.92 -2.01 6.65
CA LEU A 63 -7.53 -1.77 6.98
C LEU A 63 -6.74 -1.43 5.72
N ILE A 64 -6.01 -0.32 5.74
CA ILE A 64 -5.02 0.07 4.74
C ILE A 64 -3.64 0.00 5.39
N HIS A 65 -2.80 -0.89 4.87
CA HIS A 65 -1.41 -1.03 5.29
C HIS A 65 -0.50 -0.47 4.21
N THR A 66 0.19 0.65 4.50
CA THR A 66 1.06 1.29 3.51
C THR A 66 2.37 0.53 3.29
N GLY A 67 2.74 -0.38 4.20
CA GLY A 67 4.02 -1.08 4.11
C GLY A 67 5.26 -0.17 4.27
N GLU A 68 5.04 1.12 4.48
CA GLU A 68 6.12 2.10 4.66
C GLU A 68 6.72 1.98 6.06
N PRO A 69 8.05 1.96 6.18
CA PRO A 69 8.70 1.94 7.49
C PRO A 69 8.57 3.30 8.19
N PRO A 70 8.62 3.34 9.53
CA PRO A 70 8.60 4.59 10.27
C PRO A 70 9.89 5.40 10.06
N THR A 71 9.82 6.70 10.32
CA THR A 71 10.95 7.61 10.08
C THR A 71 12.07 7.49 11.10
N ASN A 72 11.85 6.82 12.23
CA ASN A 72 12.79 6.63 13.33
C ASN A 72 13.54 5.29 13.30
N LEU A 73 13.89 4.81 12.12
CA LEU A 73 14.67 3.59 11.97
C LEU A 73 16.07 3.74 12.60
N PRO A 74 16.68 2.64 13.09
CA PRO A 74 18.06 2.63 13.53
C PRO A 74 19.02 3.18 12.47
N THR A 75 20.09 3.81 12.91
CA THR A 75 21.16 4.33 12.04
C THR A 75 22.20 3.25 11.71
N ASP A 76 22.37 2.25 12.58
CA ASP A 76 23.19 1.08 12.31
C ASP A 76 22.59 0.24 11.18
N GLY A 77 23.43 -0.18 10.23
CA GLY A 77 22.98 -0.88 9.03
C GLY A 77 22.29 -2.20 9.33
N LEU A 78 22.88 -3.03 10.19
CA LEU A 78 22.34 -4.36 10.52
C LEU A 78 21.06 -4.25 11.35
N GLU A 79 21.02 -3.38 12.35
CA GLU A 79 19.81 -3.16 13.16
C GLU A 79 18.67 -2.59 12.30
N ARG A 80 19.01 -1.69 11.39
CA ARG A 80 18.04 -1.13 10.42
C ARG A 80 17.46 -2.22 9.52
N GLU A 81 18.28 -3.07 8.93
CA GLU A 81 17.83 -4.15 8.06
C GLU A 81 16.98 -5.16 8.82
N GLN A 82 17.37 -5.52 10.04
CA GLN A 82 16.58 -6.39 10.91
C GLN A 82 15.21 -5.77 11.22
N MET A 83 15.17 -4.49 11.57
CA MET A 83 13.90 -3.79 11.83
C MET A 83 13.00 -3.76 10.59
N LEU A 84 13.55 -3.49 9.41
CA LEU A 84 12.80 -3.50 8.15
C LEU A 84 12.21 -4.88 7.85
N LEU A 85 12.98 -5.95 8.02
CA LEU A 85 12.49 -7.33 7.85
C LEU A 85 11.40 -7.67 8.86
N ASP A 86 11.61 -7.32 10.14
CA ASP A 86 10.62 -7.55 11.20
C ASP A 86 9.31 -6.82 10.92
N LEU A 87 9.35 -5.56 10.51
CA LEU A 87 8.16 -4.78 10.20
C LEU A 87 7.41 -5.36 8.98
N ALA A 88 8.13 -5.71 7.92
CA ALA A 88 7.53 -6.20 6.69
C ALA A 88 6.94 -7.61 6.83
N THR A 89 7.51 -8.47 7.66
CA THR A 89 7.04 -9.86 7.84
C THR A 89 6.21 -10.01 9.10
N ARG A 90 6.83 -10.02 10.26
CA ARG A 90 6.18 -10.19 11.55
C ARG A 90 5.17 -9.08 11.85
N GLY A 91 5.52 -7.82 11.56
CA GLY A 91 4.65 -6.67 11.76
C GLY A 91 3.40 -6.75 10.90
N THR A 92 3.54 -7.02 9.60
CA THR A 92 2.43 -7.22 8.67
C THR A 92 1.57 -8.41 9.10
N HIS A 93 2.18 -9.55 9.47
CA HIS A 93 1.46 -10.71 9.97
C HIS A 93 0.65 -10.39 11.23
N ASN A 94 1.23 -9.73 12.23
CA ASN A 94 0.56 -9.35 13.47
C ASN A 94 -0.62 -8.42 13.20
N LEU A 95 -0.44 -7.42 12.34
CA LEU A 95 -1.48 -6.47 11.96
C LEU A 95 -2.67 -7.17 11.31
N PHE A 96 -2.41 -8.03 10.33
CA PHE A 96 -3.47 -8.77 9.64
C PHE A 96 -4.17 -9.76 10.58
N SER A 97 -3.41 -10.45 11.44
CA SER A 97 -3.98 -11.35 12.46
C SER A 97 -4.90 -10.61 13.43
N ALA A 98 -4.48 -9.45 13.93
CA ALA A 98 -5.30 -8.60 14.79
C ALA A 98 -6.57 -8.12 14.05
N GLY A 99 -6.44 -7.70 12.80
CA GLY A 99 -7.57 -7.29 11.97
C GLY A 99 -8.58 -8.39 11.73
N VAL A 100 -8.12 -9.61 11.40
CA VAL A 100 -8.98 -10.80 11.24
C VAL A 100 -9.68 -11.14 12.54
N ALA A 101 -8.96 -11.14 13.67
CA ALA A 101 -9.53 -11.41 14.99
C ALA A 101 -10.58 -10.36 15.40
N ALA A 102 -10.41 -9.09 15.00
CA ALA A 102 -11.38 -8.02 15.21
C ALA A 102 -12.57 -8.05 14.23
N GLY A 103 -12.58 -8.98 13.27
CA GLY A 103 -13.67 -9.16 12.31
C GLY A 103 -13.56 -8.31 11.04
N ILE A 104 -12.46 -7.62 10.82
CA ILE A 104 -12.21 -6.86 9.57
C ILE A 104 -12.20 -7.84 8.39
N LYS A 105 -12.91 -7.49 7.32
CA LYS A 105 -13.02 -8.31 6.11
C LYS A 105 -12.34 -7.71 4.88
N LYS A 106 -11.99 -6.44 4.92
CA LYS A 106 -11.42 -5.70 3.81
C LYS A 106 -10.05 -5.15 4.17
N PHE A 107 -9.02 -5.62 3.45
CA PHE A 107 -7.63 -5.21 3.62
C PHE A 107 -7.10 -4.67 2.31
N ILE A 108 -6.33 -3.59 2.38
CA ILE A 108 -5.62 -3.02 1.23
C ILE A 108 -4.16 -2.87 1.62
N TYR A 109 -3.27 -3.34 0.78
CA TYR A 109 -1.82 -3.28 0.96
C TYR A 109 -1.18 -2.45 -0.14
N ALA A 110 -0.28 -1.53 0.21
CA ALA A 110 0.56 -0.84 -0.75
C ALA A 110 1.80 -1.69 -1.06
N GLY A 111 1.78 -2.35 -2.21
CA GLY A 111 2.94 -2.99 -2.80
C GLY A 111 3.72 -2.01 -3.68
N THR A 112 4.73 -2.49 -4.42
CA THR A 112 5.58 -1.67 -5.28
C THR A 112 5.81 -2.29 -6.64
N LEU A 113 5.91 -1.47 -7.69
CA LEU A 113 6.36 -1.87 -9.03
C LEU A 113 7.88 -2.04 -9.10
N GLU A 114 8.64 -1.60 -8.11
CA GLU A 114 10.10 -1.78 -8.05
C GLU A 114 10.52 -3.25 -8.12
N VAL A 115 9.65 -4.19 -7.74
CA VAL A 115 9.89 -5.63 -7.86
C VAL A 115 10.02 -6.13 -9.30
N PHE A 116 9.74 -5.26 -10.28
CA PHE A 116 9.90 -5.53 -11.71
C PHE A 116 11.04 -4.73 -12.35
N ARG A 117 11.84 -4.03 -11.57
CA ARG A 117 12.93 -3.18 -12.09
C ARG A 117 13.92 -3.97 -12.95
N ALA A 118 14.15 -5.23 -12.65
CA ALA A 118 15.08 -6.11 -13.40
C ALA A 118 14.63 -6.43 -14.84
N TYR A 119 13.35 -6.21 -15.17
CA TYR A 119 12.88 -6.41 -16.54
C TYR A 119 13.25 -5.22 -17.43
N PRO A 120 13.52 -5.44 -18.72
CA PRO A 120 13.79 -4.37 -19.70
C PRO A 120 12.65 -3.33 -19.75
N ASP A 121 12.96 -2.11 -20.18
CA ASP A 121 11.97 -1.04 -20.24
C ASP A 121 11.07 -1.10 -21.49
N ASP A 122 11.42 -1.90 -22.48
CA ASP A 122 10.69 -2.11 -23.72
C ASP A 122 9.66 -3.26 -23.68
N VAL A 123 9.37 -3.78 -22.48
CA VAL A 123 8.36 -4.83 -22.30
C VAL A 123 7.10 -4.28 -21.61
N TYR A 124 5.95 -4.89 -21.89
CA TYR A 124 4.67 -4.55 -21.26
C TYR A 124 4.38 -5.54 -20.13
N ILE A 125 4.44 -5.07 -18.88
CA ILE A 125 4.29 -5.89 -17.68
C ILE A 125 2.86 -5.77 -17.15
N SER A 126 2.16 -6.90 -17.08
CA SER A 126 0.86 -7.02 -16.41
C SER A 126 1.03 -7.65 -15.02
N GLU A 127 -0.04 -7.69 -14.23
CA GLU A 127 -0.07 -8.31 -12.90
C GLU A 127 0.21 -9.82 -12.91
N LEU A 128 0.14 -10.46 -14.08
CA LEU A 128 0.46 -11.89 -14.26
C LEU A 128 1.97 -12.18 -14.32
N TRP A 129 2.79 -11.15 -14.50
CA TRP A 129 4.24 -11.33 -14.53
C TRP A 129 4.79 -11.66 -13.13
N LYS A 130 5.80 -12.52 -13.10
CA LYS A 130 6.47 -12.90 -11.86
C LYS A 130 7.34 -11.75 -11.37
N PRO A 131 7.18 -11.27 -10.12
CA PRO A 131 8.12 -10.34 -9.51
C PRO A 131 9.53 -10.90 -9.45
N LEU A 132 10.53 -10.06 -9.71
CA LEU A 132 11.96 -10.36 -9.62
C LEU A 132 12.65 -9.34 -8.70
N PRO A 133 12.35 -9.34 -7.39
CA PRO A 133 12.97 -8.40 -6.47
C PRO A 133 14.48 -8.63 -6.43
N SER A 134 15.24 -7.55 -6.34
CA SER A 134 16.68 -7.63 -6.07
C SER A 134 16.91 -8.03 -4.61
N PRO A 135 18.15 -8.43 -4.22
CA PRO A 135 18.49 -8.64 -2.82
C PRO A 135 18.58 -7.34 -2.01
N ASP A 136 18.31 -6.18 -2.61
CA ASP A 136 18.15 -4.92 -1.87
C ASP A 136 17.07 -5.06 -0.81
N ILE A 137 17.40 -4.65 0.42
CA ILE A 137 16.55 -4.87 1.58
C ILE A 137 15.18 -4.21 1.42
N THR A 138 15.11 -3.06 0.78
CA THR A 138 13.86 -2.31 0.59
C THR A 138 12.91 -3.05 -0.35
N GLN A 139 13.42 -3.50 -1.52
CA GLN A 139 12.60 -4.28 -2.44
C GLN A 139 12.19 -5.62 -1.86
N MET A 140 13.13 -6.30 -1.18
CA MET A 140 12.88 -7.60 -0.56
C MET A 140 11.79 -7.50 0.50
N THR A 141 11.86 -6.51 1.39
CA THR A 141 10.88 -6.35 2.47
C THR A 141 9.49 -6.03 1.94
N GLN A 142 9.37 -5.14 0.95
CA GLN A 142 8.08 -4.83 0.33
C GLN A 142 7.44 -6.06 -0.32
N TYR A 143 8.25 -6.90 -0.98
CA TYR A 143 7.75 -8.14 -1.58
C TYR A 143 7.35 -9.19 -0.53
N LEU A 144 8.11 -9.34 0.56
CA LEU A 144 7.77 -10.24 1.65
C LEU A 144 6.47 -9.81 2.35
N GLY A 145 6.24 -8.50 2.51
CA GLY A 145 4.97 -7.96 2.98
C GLY A 145 3.80 -8.34 2.08
N GLU A 146 3.95 -8.18 0.76
CA GLU A 146 2.93 -8.59 -0.23
C GLU A 146 2.61 -10.09 -0.12
N LEU A 147 3.63 -10.95 -0.05
CA LEU A 147 3.46 -12.38 0.10
C LEU A 147 2.72 -12.73 1.40
N THR A 148 3.07 -12.07 2.51
CA THR A 148 2.38 -12.25 3.80
C THR A 148 0.89 -11.91 3.67
N CYS A 149 0.55 -10.78 3.05
CA CYS A 149 -0.84 -10.36 2.83
C CYS A 149 -1.63 -11.36 1.97
N ARG A 150 -1.00 -11.93 0.93
CA ARG A 150 -1.63 -12.93 0.06
C ARG A 150 -2.06 -14.18 0.83
N GLU A 151 -1.23 -14.65 1.76
CA GLU A 151 -1.53 -15.85 2.53
C GLU A 151 -2.78 -15.66 3.42
N PHE A 152 -3.02 -14.45 3.92
CA PHE A 152 -4.26 -14.14 4.65
C PHE A 152 -5.51 -14.25 3.78
N ALA A 153 -5.47 -13.80 2.53
CA ALA A 153 -6.59 -14.00 1.60
C ALA A 153 -6.85 -15.48 1.30
N ARG A 154 -5.79 -16.31 1.32
CA ARG A 154 -5.92 -17.76 1.11
C ARG A 154 -6.55 -18.45 2.33
N ASP A 155 -6.07 -18.17 3.53
CA ASP A 155 -6.37 -18.94 4.71
C ASP A 155 -7.60 -18.43 5.49
N TYR A 156 -7.96 -17.15 5.29
CA TYR A 156 -9.09 -16.52 5.96
C TYR A 156 -10.15 -16.02 4.98
N MET A 157 -11.40 -15.89 5.45
CA MET A 157 -12.50 -15.32 4.66
C MET A 157 -12.45 -13.78 4.67
N VAL A 158 -11.35 -13.25 4.16
CA VAL A 158 -11.10 -11.81 4.01
C VAL A 158 -10.71 -11.46 2.58
N THR A 159 -10.98 -10.25 2.15
CA THR A 159 -10.51 -9.73 0.86
C THR A 159 -9.24 -8.90 1.06
N VAL A 160 -8.25 -9.14 0.24
CA VAL A 160 -7.00 -8.40 0.25
C VAL A 160 -6.72 -7.84 -1.15
N THR A 161 -6.64 -6.53 -1.26
CA THR A 161 -6.27 -5.83 -2.48
C THR A 161 -4.85 -5.30 -2.36
N CYS A 162 -3.94 -5.76 -3.20
CA CYS A 162 -2.59 -5.23 -3.31
C CYS A 162 -2.53 -4.20 -4.45
N LEU A 163 -2.18 -2.97 -4.12
CA LEU A 163 -1.90 -1.92 -5.09
C LEU A 163 -0.38 -1.82 -5.25
N ARG A 164 0.18 -2.35 -6.33
CA ARG A 164 1.59 -2.19 -6.65
C ARG A 164 1.81 -0.80 -7.23
N LEU A 165 2.30 0.09 -6.40
CA LEU A 165 2.47 1.50 -6.72
C LEU A 165 3.76 1.75 -7.48
N GLY A 166 3.71 2.68 -8.41
CA GLY A 166 4.89 3.28 -9.01
C GLY A 166 5.66 4.14 -8.02
N LYS A 167 6.69 4.83 -8.50
CA LYS A 167 7.51 5.74 -7.73
C LYS A 167 6.73 7.01 -7.39
N LEU A 168 6.47 7.21 -6.10
CA LEU A 168 5.66 8.31 -5.60
C LEU A 168 6.39 9.65 -5.70
N VAL A 169 5.84 10.55 -6.49
CA VAL A 169 6.32 11.94 -6.67
C VAL A 169 5.13 12.90 -6.63
N LEU A 170 5.38 14.19 -6.78
CA LEU A 170 4.39 15.16 -7.24
C LEU A 170 4.77 15.60 -8.65
N GLU A 171 3.80 15.74 -9.55
CA GLU A 171 4.06 16.12 -10.94
C GLU A 171 4.84 17.43 -11.04
N GLU A 172 4.53 18.39 -10.16
CA GLU A 172 5.21 19.67 -10.07
C GLU A 172 6.69 19.57 -9.64
N ASP A 173 7.04 18.57 -8.82
CA ASP A 173 8.41 18.39 -8.29
C ASP A 173 9.36 17.77 -9.33
N VAL A 174 8.82 17.11 -10.34
CA VAL A 174 9.61 16.43 -11.38
C VAL A 174 9.54 17.13 -12.75
N LYS A 175 8.92 18.28 -12.82
CA LYS A 175 8.80 19.06 -14.04
C LYS A 175 10.19 19.40 -14.62
N GLY A 176 10.39 19.03 -15.90
CA GLY A 176 11.66 19.24 -16.59
C GLY A 176 12.73 18.18 -16.32
N GLN A 177 12.43 17.14 -15.55
CA GLN A 177 13.29 15.97 -15.42
C GLN A 177 13.04 14.97 -16.56
N ALA A 178 14.00 14.08 -16.81
CA ALA A 178 13.82 12.98 -17.75
C ALA A 178 12.65 12.07 -17.26
N PRO A 179 11.71 11.69 -18.14
CA PRO A 179 10.58 10.85 -17.77
C PRO A 179 11.03 9.52 -17.16
N ASP A 180 10.36 9.11 -16.09
CA ASP A 180 10.52 7.77 -15.47
C ASP A 180 9.23 6.99 -15.70
N LEU A 181 9.34 5.78 -16.25
CA LEU A 181 8.19 4.91 -16.56
C LEU A 181 7.42 4.45 -15.32
N MET A 182 7.97 4.71 -14.15
CA MET A 182 7.38 4.33 -12.87
C MET A 182 6.74 5.50 -12.10
N TRP A 183 6.79 6.72 -12.61
CA TRP A 183 6.23 7.85 -11.88
C TRP A 183 4.75 7.65 -11.59
N LEU A 184 4.38 8.01 -10.37
CA LEU A 184 3.01 8.03 -9.88
C LEU A 184 2.82 9.26 -9.00
N ASP A 185 1.89 10.14 -9.35
CA ASP A 185 1.55 11.25 -8.45
C ASP A 185 0.88 10.71 -7.18
N ARG A 186 1.28 11.24 -6.04
CA ARG A 186 0.76 10.81 -4.73
C ARG A 186 -0.75 11.00 -4.60
N ARG A 187 -1.33 11.99 -5.28
CA ARG A 187 -2.77 12.26 -5.31
C ARG A 187 -3.50 11.16 -6.09
N ASP A 188 -2.93 10.73 -7.22
CA ASP A 188 -3.48 9.63 -8.01
C ASP A 188 -3.32 8.29 -7.28
N ALA A 189 -2.19 8.08 -6.57
CA ALA A 189 -2.04 6.95 -5.69
C ALA A 189 -3.17 6.89 -4.65
N ALA A 190 -3.43 7.98 -3.95
CA ALA A 190 -4.53 8.06 -2.96
C ALA A 190 -5.90 7.75 -3.59
N GLY A 191 -6.15 8.23 -4.82
CA GLY A 191 -7.35 7.92 -5.59
C GLY A 191 -7.50 6.42 -5.86
N ALA A 192 -6.40 5.69 -6.10
CA ALA A 192 -6.43 4.24 -6.27
C ALA A 192 -6.89 3.51 -5.00
N PHE A 193 -6.49 3.98 -3.80
CA PHE A 193 -7.00 3.43 -2.53
C PHE A 193 -8.49 3.68 -2.36
N ARG A 194 -9.01 4.86 -2.74
CA ARG A 194 -10.45 5.13 -2.78
C ARG A 194 -11.18 4.14 -3.70
N CYS A 195 -10.64 3.84 -4.87
CA CYS A 195 -11.22 2.86 -5.79
C CYS A 195 -11.20 1.45 -5.18
N ALA A 196 -10.09 1.03 -4.56
CA ALA A 196 -9.97 -0.28 -3.92
C ALA A 196 -10.95 -0.47 -2.75
N LEU A 197 -11.24 0.58 -1.97
CA LEU A 197 -12.24 0.54 -0.90
C LEU A 197 -13.65 0.24 -1.40
N ARG A 198 -13.98 0.63 -2.64
CA ARG A 198 -15.30 0.41 -3.26
C ARG A 198 -15.48 -0.99 -3.82
N LEU A 199 -14.38 -1.76 -4.01
CA LEU A 199 -14.48 -3.14 -4.47
C LEU A 199 -15.24 -3.98 -3.44
N ASP A 200 -16.20 -4.76 -3.89
CA ASP A 200 -16.90 -5.74 -3.06
C ASP A 200 -16.65 -7.16 -3.59
N ASN A 201 -15.66 -7.80 -3.02
CA ASN A 201 -15.33 -9.20 -3.27
C ASN A 201 -15.67 -10.08 -2.05
N SER A 202 -16.45 -9.57 -1.09
CA SER A 202 -16.72 -10.24 0.19
C SER A 202 -17.50 -11.56 0.02
N ALA A 203 -18.34 -11.67 -1.02
CA ALA A 203 -19.10 -12.89 -1.33
C ALA A 203 -18.27 -13.99 -2.01
N GLN A 204 -17.00 -13.74 -2.34
CA GLN A 204 -16.18 -14.70 -3.05
C GLN A 204 -15.66 -15.80 -2.11
N VAL A 205 -16.15 -17.02 -2.33
CA VAL A 205 -15.71 -18.21 -1.56
C VAL A 205 -14.30 -18.63 -1.99
N TRP A 206 -14.00 -18.56 -3.28
CA TRP A 206 -12.71 -18.98 -3.80
C TRP A 206 -11.62 -17.95 -3.50
N TRP A 207 -10.56 -18.36 -2.81
CA TRP A 207 -9.49 -17.49 -2.32
C TRP A 207 -8.82 -16.66 -3.45
N ALA A 208 -8.64 -17.25 -4.65
CA ALA A 208 -8.04 -16.56 -5.80
C ALA A 208 -8.83 -15.32 -6.25
N ARG A 209 -10.10 -15.18 -5.85
CA ARG A 209 -10.91 -13.99 -6.10
C ARG A 209 -10.94 -13.03 -4.90
N ARG A 210 -10.45 -13.47 -3.74
CA ARG A 210 -10.28 -12.62 -2.56
C ARG A 210 -8.91 -11.93 -2.52
N TRP A 211 -7.95 -12.43 -3.30
CA TRP A 211 -6.66 -11.80 -3.54
C TRP A 211 -6.69 -11.09 -4.89
N ALA A 212 -6.52 -9.78 -4.91
CA ALA A 212 -6.48 -8.99 -6.12
C ALA A 212 -5.23 -8.12 -6.14
N ILE A 213 -4.56 -8.03 -7.30
CA ILE A 213 -3.40 -7.19 -7.52
C ILE A 213 -3.74 -6.20 -8.62
N TYR A 214 -3.30 -4.97 -8.46
CA TYR A 214 -3.44 -3.91 -9.46
C TYR A 214 -2.12 -3.14 -9.58
N HIS A 215 -1.66 -2.92 -10.81
CA HIS A 215 -0.59 -1.98 -11.09
C HIS A 215 -1.16 -0.56 -11.08
N VAL A 216 -0.50 0.35 -10.37
CA VAL A 216 -0.91 1.74 -10.22
C VAL A 216 0.26 2.65 -10.54
N CYS A 217 0.21 3.31 -11.69
CA CYS A 217 1.17 4.32 -12.16
C CYS A 217 0.47 5.32 -13.07
N ALA A 218 1.21 6.27 -13.63
CA ALA A 218 0.69 7.21 -14.62
C ALA A 218 0.27 6.49 -15.91
N ASP A 219 -0.71 7.07 -16.61
CA ASP A 219 -1.12 6.63 -17.94
C ASP A 219 -0.29 7.38 -18.99
N ILE A 220 0.77 6.74 -19.46
CA ILE A 220 1.73 7.31 -20.39
C ILE A 220 1.76 6.55 -21.71
N PRO A 221 2.13 7.19 -22.83
CA PRO A 221 2.38 6.48 -24.09
C PRO A 221 3.49 5.43 -23.92
N ASN A 222 3.29 4.23 -24.49
CA ASN A 222 4.22 3.10 -24.39
C ASN A 222 4.62 2.76 -22.95
N PRO A 223 3.66 2.45 -22.08
CA PRO A 223 3.93 2.21 -20.67
C PRO A 223 4.67 0.88 -20.48
N LYS A 224 5.61 0.82 -19.54
CA LYS A 224 6.19 -0.45 -19.08
C LYS A 224 5.17 -1.28 -18.30
N PHE A 225 4.31 -0.62 -17.51
CA PHE A 225 3.33 -1.26 -16.65
C PHE A 225 1.91 -1.04 -17.16
N LEU A 226 1.19 -2.14 -17.41
CA LEU A 226 -0.20 -2.07 -17.83
C LEU A 226 -1.09 -1.79 -16.60
N ILE A 227 -1.97 -0.79 -16.73
CA ILE A 227 -2.91 -0.39 -15.67
C ILE A 227 -4.36 -0.72 -16.00
N ASP A 228 -4.61 -1.55 -17.01
CA ASP A 228 -5.98 -1.89 -17.48
C ASP A 228 -6.86 -2.42 -16.36
N ASN A 229 -6.31 -3.26 -15.47
CA ASN A 229 -7.07 -3.80 -14.36
C ASN A 229 -7.41 -2.71 -13.33
N ALA A 230 -6.48 -1.81 -13.03
CA ALA A 230 -6.74 -0.66 -12.17
C ALA A 230 -7.77 0.29 -12.80
N THR A 231 -7.73 0.50 -14.11
CA THR A 231 -8.73 1.30 -14.84
C THR A 231 -10.12 0.67 -14.74
N ARG A 232 -10.25 -0.66 -14.85
CA ARG A 232 -11.52 -1.38 -14.64
C ARG A 232 -12.00 -1.30 -13.19
N MET A 233 -11.10 -1.19 -12.22
CA MET A 233 -11.44 -0.91 -10.82
C MET A 233 -11.99 0.51 -10.62
N GLY A 234 -11.78 1.42 -11.59
CA GLY A 234 -12.18 2.82 -11.56
C GLY A 234 -11.04 3.82 -11.36
N TYR A 235 -9.79 3.34 -11.32
CA TYR A 235 -8.61 4.18 -11.25
C TYR A 235 -8.43 4.96 -12.56
N LYS A 236 -8.28 6.28 -12.44
CA LYS A 236 -8.01 7.20 -13.57
C LYS A 236 -7.00 8.23 -13.10
N PRO A 237 -5.71 8.07 -13.44
CA PRO A 237 -4.71 9.05 -13.06
C PRO A 237 -4.98 10.40 -13.74
N ALA A 238 -4.90 11.48 -12.98
CA ALA A 238 -5.05 12.85 -13.48
C ALA A 238 -3.70 13.45 -13.89
N HIS A 239 -2.60 12.95 -13.31
CA HIS A 239 -1.25 13.44 -13.50
C HIS A 239 -0.46 12.41 -14.32
N ASN A 240 -0.22 12.73 -15.59
CA ASN A 240 0.40 11.79 -16.53
C ASN A 240 1.78 12.25 -17.02
N PHE A 241 2.35 13.25 -16.33
CA PHE A 241 3.73 13.72 -16.54
C PHE A 241 4.05 14.03 -18.01
N GLN A 242 3.08 14.52 -18.76
CA GLN A 242 3.28 14.87 -20.16
C GLN A 242 4.29 16.03 -20.26
N VAL A 243 5.38 15.76 -20.96
CA VAL A 243 6.35 16.80 -21.32
C VAL A 243 5.65 17.74 -22.28
N GLN A 244 5.41 18.98 -21.85
CA GLN A 244 5.03 20.08 -22.73
C GLN A 244 6.26 20.58 -23.48
#